data_456936de514b672885ded7def38236e9
#
_entry.id   456936de514b672885ded7def38236e9
#
_cell.length_a   1.000
_cell.length_b   1.000
_cell.length_c   1.000
_cell.angle_alpha   90.00
_cell.angle_beta   90.00
_cell.angle_gamma   90.00
#
_symmetry.space_group_name_H-M   'P 1'
#
loop_
_entity.id
_entity.type
_entity.pdbx_description
1 polymer ?
#
loop_
_entity_poly.entity_id
_entity_poly.type
_entity_poly.pdbx_seq_one_letter_code
_entity_poly.pdbx_strand_id
1 'polypeptide(L)'
;MKTFKQHLQEASLWDYMYKKNKAVFYRGQSSSGKGMGIGMLGLGIYLTWSESMAQSFAKKQSRGVVQTFKVKKGLKMVDNTSKDFATAMANLGRKPLEWSQSKEFSGFLTGELKQMGYDGAYSDNPAEGIVVFDKKNVKEIK
;
A
#
# COMPACT_ATOMS: atom_id res chain seq x y z
N MET A 1 -24.15 -11.67 8.25
CA MET A 1 -23.33 -12.66 7.52
C MET A 1 -23.23 -12.29 6.05
N LYS A 2 -22.03 -12.30 5.52
CA LYS A 2 -21.82 -11.95 4.11
C LYS A 2 -22.34 -13.04 3.19
N THR A 3 -22.90 -12.63 2.05
CA THR A 3 -23.27 -13.59 1.01
C THR A 3 -21.99 -14.17 0.38
N PHE A 4 -22.14 -15.33 -0.28
CA PHE A 4 -21.02 -15.95 -1.00
C PHE A 4 -20.41 -14.99 -2.05
N LYS A 5 -21.27 -14.27 -2.77
CA LYS A 5 -20.84 -13.30 -3.78
C LYS A 5 -20.06 -12.13 -3.15
N GLN A 6 -20.53 -11.60 -2.03
CA GLN A 6 -19.82 -10.53 -1.33
C GLN A 6 -18.48 -11.00 -0.81
N HIS A 7 -18.43 -12.22 -0.29
CA HIS A 7 -17.20 -12.83 0.20
C HIS A 7 -16.17 -13.00 -0.92
N LEU A 8 -16.61 -13.45 -2.10
CA LEU A 8 -15.74 -13.57 -3.27
C LEU A 8 -15.21 -12.21 -3.72
N GLN A 9 -16.05 -11.18 -3.74
CA GLN A 9 -15.64 -9.85 -4.15
C GLN A 9 -14.58 -9.27 -3.22
N GLU A 10 -14.76 -9.42 -1.92
CA GLU A 10 -13.80 -8.90 -0.93
C GLU A 10 -12.48 -9.66 -0.96
N ALA A 11 -12.52 -10.98 -1.13
CA ALA A 11 -11.31 -11.79 -1.16
C ALA A 11 -10.55 -11.68 -2.48
N SER A 12 -11.25 -11.32 -3.57
CA SER A 12 -10.70 -11.46 -4.92
C SER A 12 -10.08 -10.18 -5.49
N LEU A 13 -10.34 -8.99 -4.93
CA LEU A 13 -9.83 -7.75 -5.53
C LEU A 13 -8.31 -7.68 -5.47
N TRP A 14 -7.72 -7.92 -4.30
CA TRP A 14 -6.27 -8.00 -4.18
C TRP A 14 -5.70 -9.17 -4.99
N ASP A 15 -6.32 -10.34 -4.88
CA ASP A 15 -5.87 -11.52 -5.63
C ASP A 15 -5.94 -11.26 -7.14
N TYR A 16 -6.99 -10.58 -7.61
CA TYR A 16 -7.13 -10.22 -9.01
C TYR A 16 -5.99 -9.30 -9.45
N MET A 17 -5.72 -8.23 -8.69
CA MET A 17 -4.63 -7.30 -9.02
C MET A 17 -3.28 -8.01 -9.01
N TYR A 18 -3.06 -8.86 -8.02
CA TYR A 18 -1.82 -9.60 -7.88
C TYR A 18 -1.57 -10.49 -9.08
N LYS A 19 -2.58 -11.27 -9.50
CA LYS A 19 -2.48 -12.17 -10.65
C LYS A 19 -2.38 -11.41 -11.96
N LYS A 20 -3.19 -10.38 -12.13
CA LYS A 20 -3.18 -9.57 -13.36
C LYS A 20 -1.81 -8.94 -13.61
N ASN A 21 -1.14 -8.50 -12.57
CA ASN A 21 0.16 -7.86 -12.66
C ASN A 21 1.32 -8.84 -12.46
N LYS A 22 1.03 -10.14 -12.37
CA LYS A 22 2.03 -11.21 -12.22
C LYS A 22 2.95 -10.96 -11.02
N ALA A 23 2.37 -10.45 -9.93
CA ALA A 23 3.07 -10.10 -8.70
C ALA A 23 4.07 -8.96 -8.85
N VAL A 24 4.06 -8.23 -9.97
CA VAL A 24 5.01 -7.15 -10.27
C VAL A 24 4.35 -5.79 -10.11
N PHE A 25 5.00 -4.93 -9.35
CA PHE A 25 4.53 -3.58 -9.06
C PHE A 25 5.70 -2.59 -9.21
N TYR A 26 5.38 -1.31 -9.29
CA TYR A 26 6.34 -0.28 -9.66
C TYR A 26 6.40 0.84 -8.61
N ARG A 27 7.54 1.49 -8.50
CA ARG A 27 7.73 2.64 -7.64
C ARG A 27 8.54 3.70 -8.37
N GLY A 28 8.01 4.92 -8.46
CA GLY A 28 8.74 6.06 -8.98
C GLY A 28 9.34 6.87 -7.83
N GLN A 29 10.66 7.03 -7.85
CA GLN A 29 11.35 7.79 -6.81
C GLN A 29 12.67 8.34 -7.34
N SER A 30 13.36 9.15 -6.54
CA SER A 30 14.70 9.61 -6.92
C SER A 30 15.67 8.43 -6.87
N SER A 31 16.75 8.53 -7.64
CA SER A 31 17.75 7.46 -7.71
C SER A 31 18.42 7.17 -6.36
N SER A 32 18.40 8.13 -5.44
CA SER A 32 18.92 7.97 -4.08
C SER A 32 17.85 7.57 -3.08
N GLY A 33 16.58 7.51 -3.49
CA GLY A 33 15.47 7.19 -2.62
C GLY A 33 15.55 5.76 -2.10
N LYS A 34 15.63 5.62 -0.79
CA LYS A 34 15.70 4.33 -0.11
C LYS A 34 14.76 4.35 1.09
N GLY A 35 14.25 3.19 1.42
CA GLY A 35 13.49 3.03 2.62
C GLY A 35 11.99 3.10 2.44
N MET A 36 11.30 3.38 3.53
CA MET A 36 9.87 3.29 3.59
C MET A 36 9.23 4.65 3.39
N GLY A 37 8.12 4.67 2.63
CA GLY A 37 7.31 5.86 2.44
C GLY A 37 6.29 6.02 3.55
N ILE A 38 5.78 7.25 3.67
CA ILE A 38 4.68 7.57 4.56
C ILE A 38 3.51 8.05 3.72
N GLY A 39 2.28 7.78 4.17
CA GLY A 39 1.10 8.20 3.45
C GLY A 39 -0.18 7.72 4.13
N MET A 40 -1.29 7.92 3.44
CA MET A 40 -2.62 7.65 3.99
C MET A 40 -2.95 6.16 4.12
N LEU A 41 -2.14 5.27 3.56
CA LEU A 41 -2.32 3.82 3.72
C LEU A 41 -1.40 3.24 4.80
N GLY A 42 -0.58 4.08 5.43
CA GLY A 42 0.33 3.65 6.48
C GLY A 42 1.79 3.87 6.12
N LEU A 43 2.67 3.28 6.90
CA LEU A 43 4.12 3.34 6.72
C LEU A 43 4.60 2.03 6.09
N GLY A 44 5.31 2.12 4.96
CA GLY A 44 5.81 0.93 4.30
C GLY A 44 6.37 1.23 2.92
N ILE A 45 6.46 0.19 2.10
CA ILE A 45 6.90 0.31 0.71
C ILE A 45 5.66 0.60 -0.14
N TYR A 46 5.58 1.80 -0.70
CA TYR A 46 4.47 2.20 -1.57
C TYR A 46 4.78 1.82 -3.01
N LEU A 47 3.84 1.11 -3.63
CA LEU A 47 3.96 0.61 -4.99
C LEU A 47 2.68 0.90 -5.75
N THR A 48 2.74 0.85 -7.07
CA THR A 48 1.56 0.94 -7.93
C THR A 48 1.62 -0.14 -9.01
N TRP A 49 0.45 -0.57 -9.45
CA TRP A 49 0.37 -1.48 -10.60
C TRP A 49 0.48 -0.75 -11.92
N SER A 50 0.41 0.58 -11.91
CA SER A 50 0.48 1.41 -13.12
C SER A 50 1.91 1.90 -13.33
N GLU A 51 2.59 1.37 -14.35
CA GLU A 51 3.94 1.82 -14.68
C GLU A 51 3.95 3.29 -15.08
N SER A 52 2.91 3.76 -15.81
CA SER A 52 2.81 5.16 -16.19
C SER A 52 2.68 6.09 -14.99
N MET A 53 1.97 5.65 -13.96
CA MET A 53 1.85 6.42 -12.71
C MET A 53 3.20 6.48 -12.00
N ALA A 54 3.94 5.38 -11.95
CA ALA A 54 5.28 5.36 -11.37
C ALA A 54 6.23 6.28 -12.14
N GLN A 55 6.13 6.30 -13.48
CA GLN A 55 6.90 7.22 -14.33
C GLN A 55 6.55 8.67 -14.01
N SER A 56 5.27 8.99 -13.80
CA SER A 56 4.85 10.34 -13.43
C SER A 56 5.47 10.78 -12.10
N PHE A 57 5.50 9.89 -11.12
CA PHE A 57 6.15 10.20 -9.84
C PHE A 57 7.66 10.38 -10.00
N ALA A 58 8.30 9.55 -10.81
CA ALA A 58 9.74 9.66 -11.06
C ALA A 58 10.09 10.99 -11.73
N LYS A 59 9.26 11.46 -12.67
CA LYS A 59 9.48 12.73 -13.37
C LYS A 59 9.45 13.94 -12.46
N LYS A 60 8.75 13.85 -11.32
CA LYS A 60 8.68 14.93 -10.35
C LYS A 60 9.92 15.01 -9.46
N GLN A 61 10.81 14.02 -9.57
CA GLN A 61 12.02 13.94 -8.76
C GLN A 61 13.23 14.30 -9.59
N SER A 62 14.24 14.90 -8.96
CA SER A 62 15.54 15.08 -9.59
C SER A 62 16.16 13.70 -9.79
N ARG A 63 16.48 13.36 -11.04
CA ARG A 63 17.04 12.04 -11.40
C ARG A 63 16.10 10.90 -10.97
N GLY A 64 14.79 11.09 -11.21
CA GLY A 64 13.82 10.09 -10.85
C GLY A 64 13.97 8.82 -11.67
N VAL A 65 13.75 7.67 -11.04
CA VAL A 65 13.79 6.35 -11.68
C VAL A 65 12.54 5.58 -11.31
N VAL A 66 12.16 4.65 -12.18
CA VAL A 66 11.10 3.68 -11.88
C VAL A 66 11.77 2.39 -11.45
N GLN A 67 11.43 1.94 -10.24
CA GLN A 67 11.88 0.66 -9.73
C GLN A 67 10.77 -0.37 -9.89
N THR A 68 11.15 -1.61 -10.14
CA THR A 68 10.22 -2.73 -10.30
C THR A 68 10.42 -3.68 -9.13
N PHE A 69 9.31 -4.10 -8.53
CA PHE A 69 9.33 -4.98 -7.36
C PHE A 69 8.43 -6.17 -7.59
N LYS A 70 8.85 -7.30 -7.05
CA LYS A 70 8.00 -8.48 -6.94
C LYS A 70 7.49 -8.57 -5.50
N VAL A 71 6.18 -8.74 -5.36
CA VAL A 71 5.52 -8.83 -4.06
C VAL A 71 5.31 -10.29 -3.71
N LYS A 72 5.59 -10.65 -2.46
CA LYS A 72 5.46 -12.01 -1.96
C LYS A 72 4.02 -12.49 -2.06
N LYS A 73 3.85 -13.76 -2.41
CA LYS A 73 2.53 -14.40 -2.48
C LYS A 73 1.95 -14.60 -1.08
N GLY A 74 0.62 -14.49 -0.97
CA GLY A 74 -0.09 -14.84 0.25
C GLY A 74 -0.16 -13.75 1.30
N LEU A 75 0.17 -12.51 0.95
CA LEU A 75 0.04 -11.39 1.88
C LEU A 75 -1.44 -11.09 2.14
N LYS A 76 -1.74 -10.77 3.39
CA LYS A 76 -3.08 -10.31 3.77
C LYS A 76 -3.14 -8.80 3.64
N MET A 77 -3.83 -8.33 2.61
CA MET A 77 -3.93 -6.90 2.28
C MET A 77 -5.31 -6.38 2.59
N VAL A 78 -5.38 -5.22 3.22
CA VAL A 78 -6.67 -4.59 3.57
C VAL A 78 -7.05 -3.56 2.52
N ASP A 79 -8.32 -3.59 2.11
CA ASP A 79 -8.90 -2.56 1.24
C ASP A 79 -9.11 -1.29 2.07
N ASN A 80 -8.69 -0.13 1.54
CA ASN A 80 -8.83 1.14 2.24
C ASN A 80 -10.29 1.61 2.37
N THR A 81 -11.22 0.94 1.69
CA THR A 81 -12.65 1.21 1.84
C THR A 81 -13.33 0.22 2.77
N SER A 82 -12.59 -0.73 3.33
CA SER A 82 -13.14 -1.77 4.19
C SER A 82 -13.48 -1.26 5.59
N LYS A 83 -14.30 -2.03 6.30
CA LYS A 83 -14.65 -1.75 7.68
C LYS A 83 -13.44 -1.79 8.60
N ASP A 84 -12.54 -2.75 8.40
CA ASP A 84 -11.33 -2.87 9.21
C ASP A 84 -10.43 -1.65 9.07
N PHE A 85 -10.26 -1.14 7.84
CA PHE A 85 -9.50 0.07 7.62
C PHE A 85 -10.17 1.27 8.30
N ALA A 86 -11.49 1.38 8.17
CA ALA A 86 -12.25 2.44 8.83
C ALA A 86 -12.10 2.38 10.35
N THR A 87 -12.11 1.17 10.92
CA THR A 87 -11.90 0.98 12.36
C THR A 87 -10.51 1.43 12.78
N ALA A 88 -9.48 1.06 12.03
CA ALA A 88 -8.11 1.51 12.32
C ALA A 88 -8.01 3.03 12.28
N MET A 89 -8.62 3.66 11.27
CA MET A 89 -8.64 5.12 11.16
C MET A 89 -9.40 5.77 12.31
N ALA A 90 -10.52 5.19 12.73
CA ALA A 90 -11.30 5.71 13.86
C ALA A 90 -10.50 5.67 15.17
N ASN A 91 -9.69 4.64 15.37
CA ASN A 91 -8.83 4.53 16.54
C ASN A 91 -7.78 5.65 16.60
N LEU A 92 -7.48 6.26 15.44
CA LEU A 92 -6.56 7.40 15.35
C LEU A 92 -7.28 8.74 15.32
N GLY A 93 -8.61 8.75 15.27
CA GLY A 93 -9.44 9.93 15.03
C GLY A 93 -9.42 10.99 16.12
N ARG A 94 -8.78 10.73 17.25
CA ARG A 94 -8.64 11.69 18.36
C ARG A 94 -7.35 12.50 18.26
N LYS A 95 -6.56 12.29 17.21
CA LYS A 95 -5.28 12.97 17.02
C LYS A 95 -5.47 14.25 16.20
N PRO A 96 -4.59 15.24 16.36
CA PRO A 96 -4.67 16.49 15.60
C PRO A 96 -4.60 16.25 14.08
N LEU A 97 -5.30 17.10 13.31
CA LEU A 97 -5.38 16.95 11.84
C LEU A 97 -4.02 17.05 11.16
N GLU A 98 -3.15 17.97 11.63
CA GLU A 98 -1.81 18.12 11.07
C GLU A 98 -0.99 16.83 11.16
N TRP A 99 -1.37 15.97 12.07
CA TRP A 99 -0.72 14.71 12.33
C TRP A 99 -0.99 13.68 11.23
N SER A 100 -2.07 13.85 10.46
CA SER A 100 -2.48 12.88 9.43
C SER A 100 -1.44 12.66 8.32
N GLN A 101 -0.53 13.62 8.12
CA GLN A 101 0.53 13.49 7.12
C GLN A 101 1.90 13.21 7.75
N SER A 102 1.94 12.96 9.03
CA SER A 102 3.18 12.72 9.75
C SER A 102 3.58 11.25 9.72
N LYS A 103 4.85 11.02 10.00
CA LYS A 103 5.38 9.66 10.15
C LYS A 103 4.71 8.95 11.32
N GLU A 104 4.39 9.69 12.39
CA GLU A 104 3.68 9.12 13.54
C GLU A 104 2.31 8.57 13.15
N PHE A 105 1.52 9.35 12.40
CA PHE A 105 0.22 8.89 11.92
C PHE A 105 0.35 7.59 11.12
N SER A 106 1.25 7.59 10.13
CA SER A 106 1.47 6.42 9.28
C SER A 106 1.92 5.22 10.10
N GLY A 107 2.81 5.43 11.07
CA GLY A 107 3.28 4.35 11.93
C GLY A 107 2.20 3.77 12.83
N PHE A 108 1.35 4.62 13.41
CA PHE A 108 0.25 4.16 14.24
C PHE A 108 -0.81 3.44 13.43
N LEU A 109 -1.13 3.93 12.22
CA LEU A 109 -2.07 3.26 11.33
C LEU A 109 -1.56 1.86 10.98
N THR A 110 -0.29 1.75 10.60
CA THR A 110 0.34 0.46 10.31
C THR A 110 0.27 -0.46 11.53
N GLY A 111 0.54 0.06 12.73
CA GLY A 111 0.47 -0.72 13.96
C GLY A 111 -0.92 -1.28 14.19
N GLU A 112 -1.96 -0.47 14.01
CA GLU A 112 -3.36 -0.91 14.14
C GLU A 112 -3.69 -2.02 13.14
N LEU A 113 -3.30 -1.84 11.88
CA LEU A 113 -3.58 -2.81 10.83
C LEU A 113 -2.80 -4.11 11.03
N LYS A 114 -1.55 -4.04 11.49
CA LYS A 114 -0.77 -5.23 11.81
C LYS A 114 -1.40 -6.03 12.95
N GLN A 115 -1.94 -5.35 13.97
CA GLN A 115 -2.63 -6.03 15.06
C GLN A 115 -3.86 -6.79 14.57
N MET A 116 -4.49 -6.32 13.49
CA MET A 116 -5.60 -7.02 12.86
C MET A 116 -5.13 -8.16 11.94
N GLY A 117 -3.82 -8.33 11.75
CA GLY A 117 -3.25 -9.42 10.96
C GLY A 117 -2.94 -9.06 9.51
N TYR A 118 -2.94 -7.77 9.16
CA TYR A 118 -2.67 -7.34 7.79
C TYR A 118 -1.18 -7.13 7.53
N ASP A 119 -0.75 -7.43 6.31
CA ASP A 119 0.62 -7.25 5.83
C ASP A 119 0.78 -6.00 4.99
N GLY A 120 -0.32 -5.37 4.63
CA GLY A 120 -0.32 -4.16 3.84
C GLY A 120 -1.74 -3.68 3.59
N ALA A 121 -1.85 -2.61 2.80
CA ALA A 121 -3.12 -2.01 2.43
C ALA A 121 -3.10 -1.63 0.96
N TYR A 122 -4.29 -1.51 0.35
CA TYR A 122 -4.38 -1.13 -1.04
C TYR A 122 -5.59 -0.24 -1.29
N SER A 123 -5.50 0.53 -2.38
CA SER A 123 -6.56 1.35 -2.91
C SER A 123 -6.86 0.89 -4.34
N ASP A 124 -8.05 1.17 -4.85
CA ASP A 124 -8.37 0.96 -6.26
C ASP A 124 -7.86 2.10 -7.14
N ASN A 125 -7.33 3.16 -6.54
CA ASN A 125 -6.76 4.30 -7.24
C ASN A 125 -5.26 4.08 -7.44
N PRO A 126 -4.74 4.02 -8.69
CA PRO A 126 -3.32 3.78 -8.93
C PRO A 126 -2.40 4.87 -8.39
N ALA A 127 -2.91 6.09 -8.16
CA ALA A 127 -2.12 7.15 -7.55
C ALA A 127 -1.85 6.89 -6.07
N GLU A 128 -2.77 6.22 -5.37
CA GLU A 128 -2.55 5.77 -4.00
C GLU A 128 -1.83 4.42 -3.96
N GLY A 129 -2.18 3.54 -4.87
CA GLY A 129 -1.52 2.25 -5.06
C GLY A 129 -1.70 1.28 -3.91
N ILE A 130 -0.61 0.66 -3.53
CA ILE A 130 -0.54 -0.28 -2.41
C ILE A 130 0.60 0.10 -1.48
N VAL A 131 0.51 -0.32 -0.23
CA VAL A 131 1.63 -0.25 0.71
C VAL A 131 1.86 -1.64 1.29
N VAL A 132 3.11 -2.08 1.30
CA VAL A 132 3.53 -3.32 1.95
C VAL A 132 4.31 -2.91 3.20
N PHE A 133 3.86 -3.35 4.37
CA PHE A 133 4.38 -2.83 5.64
C PHE A 133 5.79 -3.29 5.95
N ASP A 134 6.21 -4.43 5.43
CA ASP A 134 7.52 -5.01 5.75
C ASP A 134 8.34 -5.22 4.48
N LYS A 135 9.57 -4.71 4.47
CA LYS A 135 10.49 -4.81 3.34
C LYS A 135 10.78 -6.25 2.91
N LYS A 136 10.72 -7.20 3.84
CA LYS A 136 10.99 -8.62 3.52
C LYS A 136 9.95 -9.21 2.58
N ASN A 137 8.80 -8.57 2.43
CA ASN A 137 7.70 -9.05 1.59
C ASN A 137 7.77 -8.55 0.16
N VAL A 138 8.76 -7.73 -0.18
CA VAL A 138 8.99 -7.26 -1.54
C VAL A 138 10.45 -7.47 -1.92
N LYS A 139 10.69 -7.65 -3.21
CA LYS A 139 12.04 -7.81 -3.74
C LYS A 139 12.18 -6.98 -5.00
N GLU A 140 13.18 -6.11 -5.03
CA GLU A 140 13.45 -5.33 -6.24
C GLU A 140 13.97 -6.25 -7.35
N ILE A 141 13.41 -6.08 -8.55
CA ILE A 141 13.84 -6.81 -9.75
C ILE A 141 14.75 -5.87 -10.53
N LYS A 142 15.98 -6.28 -10.71
CA LYS A 142 16.98 -5.50 -11.45
C LYS A 142 17.18 -6.05 -12.85
#